data_89394e87511c8d888ad9eee0a0ec9c81
#
_entry.id   89394e87511c8d888ad9eee0a0ec9c81
#
_cell.length_a   1.000
_cell.length_b   1.000
_cell.length_c   1.000
_cell.angle_alpha   90.00
_cell.angle_beta   90.00
_cell.angle_gamma   90.00
#
_symmetry.space_group_name_H-M   'P 1'
#
loop_
_entity.id
_entity.type
_entity.pdbx_description
1 polymer ?
#
loop_
_entity_poly.entity_id
_entity_poly.type
_entity_poly.pdbx_seq_one_letter_code
_entity_poly.pdbx_strand_id
1 'polypeptide(L)'
;MTRTYAFLEMGMVYDWIVIGNGLTGSAVSYELAANGQTVLLVDRHGSPQGATRFSYGGIAYWSGTTPLLKQLCQESQEQYPQLSAELDYDIQFRELDLVLTVADDDDPAAYTDRCSQYLVAPTQLSIDEALDLEPMLNRSALSGAFTTKHGNVKPEELIAGYNNAFKRLGGAIAIAQVKGFQRQGDRLTGILTDQGTFSGANVLVSNGALARSLLRDSGIHISQCFSHAELIETPPLEHQLRTIVMPMNIQRFALEATAGAPETDALWDEDGHEVVPPILDTGAVQFLDGTIRFGQISRALTDPDAVIDAAQSEQDMRDAVGYVLPELKDVTGTWHRCLVSFCGDRLPLIGPIPSTDGLHIFSGFSNPFAILPPLAKRYAAHVSGDPDDIITRLSPDRPSLKLT
;
A
#
# COMPACT_ATOMS: atom_id res chain seq x y z
N MET A 1 -23.65 -24.07 3.02
CA MET A 1 -22.39 -23.92 2.22
C MET A 1 -21.25 -24.42 3.07
N THR A 2 -20.76 -25.61 2.77
CA THR A 2 -19.72 -26.31 3.56
C THR A 2 -18.39 -25.65 3.29
N ARG A 3 -17.77 -25.03 4.31
CA ARG A 3 -16.44 -24.46 4.24
C ARG A 3 -15.44 -25.61 4.07
N THR A 4 -14.94 -25.80 2.86
CA THR A 4 -13.80 -26.67 2.61
C THR A 4 -12.54 -25.92 3.05
N TYR A 5 -12.21 -25.99 4.33
CA TYR A 5 -10.85 -25.68 4.79
C TYR A 5 -9.98 -26.82 4.26
N ALA A 6 -9.00 -26.51 3.41
CA ALA A 6 -7.91 -27.44 3.18
C ALA A 6 -7.40 -27.85 4.55
N PHE A 7 -7.37 -29.15 4.86
CA PHE A 7 -6.78 -29.67 6.08
C PHE A 7 -5.31 -29.24 6.06
N LEU A 8 -4.98 -28.25 6.89
CA LEU A 8 -3.59 -27.91 7.18
C LEU A 8 -3.01 -29.14 7.88
N GLU A 9 -2.13 -29.86 7.22
CA GLU A 9 -1.48 -31.03 7.80
C GLU A 9 -0.62 -30.54 8.97
N MET A 10 -1.05 -30.81 10.19
CA MET A 10 -0.23 -30.57 11.39
C MET A 10 1.04 -31.41 11.27
N GLY A 11 2.20 -30.75 11.19
CA GLY A 11 3.50 -31.40 11.02
C GLY A 11 4.20 -31.10 9.68
N MET A 12 3.53 -30.41 8.74
CA MET A 12 4.18 -29.95 7.51
C MET A 12 5.16 -28.79 7.85
N VAL A 13 6.35 -28.85 7.27
CA VAL A 13 7.34 -27.75 7.31
C VAL A 13 7.31 -27.06 5.98
N TYR A 14 6.96 -25.77 5.97
CA TYR A 14 6.93 -24.93 4.78
C TYR A 14 8.32 -24.34 4.49
N ASP A 15 8.65 -24.11 3.23
CA ASP A 15 9.85 -23.33 2.87
C ASP A 15 9.68 -21.87 3.34
N TRP A 16 8.46 -21.35 3.21
CA TRP A 16 8.11 -20.00 3.64
C TRP A 16 6.78 -19.93 4.39
N ILE A 17 6.77 -19.15 5.46
CA ILE A 17 5.56 -18.68 6.12
C ILE A 17 5.48 -17.17 5.90
N VAL A 18 4.44 -16.69 5.21
CA VAL A 18 4.20 -15.26 4.97
C VAL A 18 3.14 -14.76 5.94
N ILE A 19 3.44 -13.71 6.71
CA ILE A 19 2.54 -13.12 7.70
C ILE A 19 1.88 -11.87 7.10
N GLY A 20 0.54 -11.89 6.95
CA GLY A 20 -0.27 -10.82 6.40
C GLY A 20 -0.76 -11.09 4.98
N ASN A 21 -2.09 -11.19 4.79
CA ASN A 21 -2.76 -11.39 3.49
C ASN A 21 -3.34 -10.06 2.97
N GLY A 22 -2.55 -8.99 3.06
CA GLY A 22 -2.77 -7.76 2.32
C GLY A 22 -2.16 -7.83 0.93
N LEU A 23 -2.08 -6.70 0.24
CA LEU A 23 -1.54 -6.62 -1.12
C LEU A 23 -0.11 -7.18 -1.22
N THR A 24 0.77 -6.82 -0.28
CA THR A 24 2.18 -7.25 -0.28
C THR A 24 2.32 -8.74 -0.04
N GLY A 25 1.62 -9.28 0.97
CA GLY A 25 1.71 -10.70 1.30
C GLY A 25 1.08 -11.61 0.27
N SER A 26 -0.07 -11.23 -0.32
CA SER A 26 -0.70 -12.03 -1.38
C SER A 26 0.17 -12.11 -2.63
N ALA A 27 0.75 -10.97 -3.07
CA ALA A 27 1.62 -10.93 -4.24
C ALA A 27 2.91 -11.73 -4.04
N VAL A 28 3.62 -11.53 -2.92
CA VAL A 28 4.88 -12.24 -2.67
C VAL A 28 4.67 -13.74 -2.43
N SER A 29 3.54 -14.14 -1.82
CA SER A 29 3.20 -15.56 -1.66
C SER A 29 2.96 -16.25 -2.99
N TYR A 30 2.25 -15.60 -3.91
CA TYR A 30 2.06 -16.07 -5.26
C TYR A 30 3.41 -16.26 -5.99
N GLU A 31 4.27 -15.26 -5.96
CA GLU A 31 5.56 -15.29 -6.63
C GLU A 31 6.51 -16.36 -6.03
N LEU A 32 6.54 -16.52 -4.72
CA LEU A 32 7.29 -17.60 -4.06
C LEU A 32 6.80 -18.98 -4.51
N ALA A 33 5.47 -19.20 -4.54
CA ALA A 33 4.90 -20.45 -5.01
C ALA A 33 5.15 -20.70 -6.50
N ALA A 34 5.10 -19.65 -7.34
CA ALA A 34 5.44 -19.71 -8.76
C ALA A 34 6.92 -20.09 -9.00
N ASN A 35 7.81 -19.78 -8.04
CA ASN A 35 9.21 -20.19 -8.03
C ASN A 35 9.42 -21.57 -7.34
N GLY A 36 8.36 -22.35 -7.13
CA GLY A 36 8.42 -23.74 -6.65
C GLY A 36 8.57 -23.89 -5.14
N GLN A 37 8.40 -22.82 -4.35
CA GLN A 37 8.46 -22.88 -2.89
C GLN A 37 7.15 -23.38 -2.31
N THR A 38 7.21 -24.15 -1.22
CA THR A 38 6.03 -24.48 -0.42
C THR A 38 5.74 -23.32 0.55
N VAL A 39 4.56 -22.68 0.40
CA VAL A 39 4.23 -21.43 1.11
C VAL A 39 2.95 -21.56 1.92
N LEU A 40 3.01 -21.10 3.19
CA LEU A 40 1.86 -20.86 4.04
C LEU A 40 1.66 -19.34 4.19
N LEU A 41 0.53 -18.81 3.75
CA LEU A 41 0.11 -17.44 3.97
C LEU A 41 -0.82 -17.38 5.19
N VAL A 42 -0.48 -16.54 6.18
CA VAL A 42 -1.23 -16.46 7.45
C VAL A 42 -1.76 -15.04 7.65
N ASP A 43 -3.04 -14.92 7.93
CA ASP A 43 -3.66 -13.65 8.33
C ASP A 43 -4.68 -13.88 9.45
N ARG A 44 -4.87 -12.87 10.30
CA ARG A 44 -5.89 -12.91 11.36
C ARG A 44 -7.32 -12.82 10.83
N HIS A 45 -7.51 -12.35 9.60
CA HIS A 45 -8.80 -12.16 8.96
C HIS A 45 -8.94 -13.00 7.69
N GLY A 46 -10.15 -13.49 7.42
CA GLY A 46 -10.47 -14.23 6.20
C GLY A 46 -10.61 -13.37 4.94
N SER A 47 -10.62 -12.04 5.11
CA SER A 47 -10.66 -11.05 4.03
C SER A 47 -9.83 -9.83 4.44
N PRO A 48 -9.29 -9.06 3.48
CA PRO A 48 -8.51 -7.86 3.78
C PRO A 48 -9.28 -6.83 4.61
N GLN A 49 -8.68 -6.35 5.71
CA GLN A 49 -9.28 -5.35 6.62
C GLN A 49 -8.37 -4.12 6.81
N GLY A 50 -7.15 -4.14 6.27
CA GLY A 50 -6.16 -3.08 6.40
C GLY A 50 -6.15 -2.09 5.24
N ALA A 51 -5.04 -1.37 5.09
CA ALA A 51 -4.85 -0.30 4.11
C ALA A 51 -5.23 -0.69 2.68
N THR A 52 -4.94 -1.92 2.27
CA THR A 52 -5.27 -2.38 0.91
C THR A 52 -6.77 -2.33 0.62
N ARG A 53 -7.63 -2.76 1.58
CA ARG A 53 -9.09 -2.76 1.43
C ARG A 53 -9.63 -1.35 1.17
N PHE A 54 -9.02 -0.33 1.77
CA PHE A 54 -9.48 1.05 1.70
C PHE A 54 -8.67 1.92 0.73
N SER A 55 -7.73 1.34 -0.03
CA SER A 55 -6.97 2.09 -1.03
C SER A 55 -7.83 2.50 -2.22
N TYR A 56 -7.44 3.60 -2.87
CA TYR A 56 -7.99 4.03 -4.15
C TYR A 56 -7.60 3.12 -5.32
N GLY A 57 -6.71 2.14 -5.11
CA GLY A 57 -6.23 1.23 -6.15
C GLY A 57 -5.44 1.92 -7.26
N GLY A 58 -4.97 3.13 -7.02
CA GLY A 58 -4.24 3.93 -7.99
C GLY A 58 -2.82 3.40 -8.22
N ILE A 59 -2.44 3.25 -9.47
CA ILE A 59 -1.13 2.76 -9.92
C ILE A 59 -0.40 3.92 -10.58
N ALA A 60 0.36 4.67 -9.77
CA ALA A 60 1.08 5.86 -10.21
C ALA A 60 2.42 5.50 -10.90
N TYR A 61 2.39 4.65 -11.91
CA TYR A 61 3.59 4.20 -12.62
C TYR A 61 4.36 5.33 -13.31
N TRP A 62 3.72 6.47 -13.56
CA TRP A 62 4.34 7.66 -14.10
C TRP A 62 5.26 8.40 -13.10
N SER A 63 5.07 8.19 -11.78
CA SER A 63 5.57 9.05 -10.69
C SER A 63 6.99 8.77 -10.21
N GLY A 64 7.70 7.81 -10.79
CA GLY A 64 9.10 7.52 -10.44
C GLY A 64 10.01 8.73 -10.62
N THR A 65 10.79 9.10 -9.57
CA THR A 65 11.70 10.26 -9.60
C THR A 65 13.17 9.88 -9.57
N THR A 66 13.53 8.73 -9.01
CA THR A 66 14.90 8.21 -9.00
C THR A 66 15.10 7.14 -10.06
N PRO A 67 16.32 6.83 -10.50
CA PRO A 67 16.56 5.75 -11.46
C PRO A 67 15.92 4.42 -11.03
N LEU A 68 16.02 4.05 -9.75
CA LEU A 68 15.41 2.85 -9.21
C LEU A 68 13.88 2.88 -9.32
N LEU A 69 13.24 3.97 -8.86
CA LEU A 69 11.79 4.08 -8.91
C LEU A 69 11.27 4.18 -10.35
N LYS A 70 12.00 4.85 -11.25
CA LYS A 70 11.66 4.91 -12.68
C LYS A 70 11.65 3.53 -13.32
N GLN A 71 12.67 2.70 -13.04
CA GLN A 71 12.75 1.34 -13.52
C GLN A 71 11.57 0.50 -12.98
N LEU A 72 11.33 0.49 -11.67
CA LEU A 72 10.24 -0.28 -11.07
C LEU A 72 8.85 0.16 -11.55
N CYS A 73 8.63 1.48 -11.71
CA CYS A 73 7.40 2.02 -12.25
C CYS A 73 7.18 1.60 -13.71
N GLN A 74 8.22 1.59 -14.54
CA GLN A 74 8.15 1.14 -15.92
C GLN A 74 7.83 -0.37 -16.00
N GLU A 75 8.51 -1.19 -15.20
CA GLU A 75 8.23 -2.62 -15.12
C GLU A 75 6.78 -2.89 -14.67
N SER A 76 6.26 -2.10 -13.72
CA SER A 76 4.84 -2.19 -13.31
C SER A 76 3.88 -1.80 -14.42
N GLN A 77 4.17 -0.73 -15.17
CA GLN A 77 3.37 -0.31 -16.32
C GLN A 77 3.25 -1.41 -17.38
N GLU A 78 4.32 -2.18 -17.58
CA GLU A 78 4.35 -3.32 -18.51
C GLU A 78 3.60 -4.54 -17.98
N GLN A 79 3.61 -4.78 -16.66
CA GLN A 79 3.04 -5.98 -16.03
C GLN A 79 1.53 -5.87 -15.81
N TYR A 80 1.01 -4.75 -15.31
CA TYR A 80 -0.40 -4.65 -14.92
C TYR A 80 -1.41 -5.01 -16.02
N PRO A 81 -1.23 -4.59 -17.29
CA PRO A 81 -2.16 -4.95 -18.37
C PRO A 81 -2.27 -6.46 -18.61
N GLN A 82 -1.24 -7.23 -18.22
CA GLN A 82 -1.16 -8.67 -18.43
C GLN A 82 -1.55 -9.47 -17.19
N LEU A 83 -1.63 -8.81 -16.02
CA LEU A 83 -1.75 -9.46 -14.73
C LEU A 83 -3.07 -10.23 -14.57
N SER A 84 -4.19 -9.75 -15.15
CA SER A 84 -5.46 -10.49 -15.15
C SER A 84 -5.33 -11.83 -15.87
N ALA A 85 -4.62 -11.87 -16.99
CA ALA A 85 -4.39 -13.10 -17.74
C ALA A 85 -3.42 -14.05 -17.01
N GLU A 86 -2.35 -13.50 -16.43
CA GLU A 86 -1.37 -14.26 -15.63
C GLU A 86 -2.02 -14.91 -14.41
N LEU A 87 -2.85 -14.16 -13.69
CA LEU A 87 -3.56 -14.65 -12.51
C LEU A 87 -4.81 -15.47 -12.84
N ASP A 88 -5.22 -15.57 -14.11
CA ASP A 88 -6.50 -16.16 -14.55
C ASP A 88 -7.66 -15.64 -13.68
N TYR A 89 -7.69 -14.31 -13.50
CA TYR A 89 -8.67 -13.61 -12.66
C TYR A 89 -8.76 -12.13 -13.05
N ASP A 90 -9.97 -11.61 -13.23
CA ASP A 90 -10.16 -10.19 -13.56
C ASP A 90 -9.92 -9.29 -12.33
N ILE A 91 -8.76 -8.61 -12.31
CA ILE A 91 -8.39 -7.64 -11.27
C ILE A 91 -9.02 -6.26 -11.49
N GLN A 92 -9.88 -6.11 -12.49
CA GLN A 92 -10.52 -4.86 -12.91
C GLN A 92 -9.50 -3.75 -13.23
N PHE A 93 -8.39 -4.11 -13.88
CA PHE A 93 -7.39 -3.12 -14.30
C PHE A 93 -7.96 -2.18 -15.36
N ARG A 94 -7.76 -0.88 -15.15
CA ARG A 94 -8.09 0.19 -16.10
C ARG A 94 -6.93 1.17 -16.20
N GLU A 95 -6.74 1.77 -17.35
CA GLU A 95 -5.96 2.98 -17.50
C GLU A 95 -6.91 4.17 -17.65
N LEU A 96 -6.82 5.13 -16.74
CA LEU A 96 -7.66 6.32 -16.68
C LEU A 96 -6.81 7.58 -16.85
N ASP A 97 -7.44 8.67 -17.20
CA ASP A 97 -6.84 9.98 -17.00
C ASP A 97 -6.83 10.31 -15.50
N LEU A 98 -5.73 10.87 -15.03
CA LEU A 98 -5.59 11.47 -13.71
C LEU A 98 -5.63 12.97 -13.87
N VAL A 99 -6.53 13.65 -13.16
CA VAL A 99 -6.50 15.11 -13.04
C VAL A 99 -5.85 15.47 -11.70
N LEU A 100 -4.71 16.14 -11.78
CA LEU A 100 -3.98 16.70 -10.64
C LEU A 100 -4.40 18.15 -10.49
N THR A 101 -5.24 18.45 -9.53
CA THR A 101 -5.80 19.79 -9.30
C THR A 101 -4.80 20.71 -8.61
N VAL A 102 -4.69 21.94 -9.08
CA VAL A 102 -3.98 23.03 -8.41
C VAL A 102 -5.01 23.93 -7.76
N ALA A 103 -4.89 24.15 -6.44
CA ALA A 103 -5.84 24.96 -5.66
C ALA A 103 -5.89 26.41 -6.19
N ASP A 104 -7.01 27.09 -5.95
CA ASP A 104 -7.29 28.44 -6.46
C ASP A 104 -6.35 29.51 -5.89
N ASP A 105 -5.72 29.26 -4.74
CA ASP A 105 -4.71 30.10 -4.09
C ASP A 105 -3.26 29.72 -4.40
N ASP A 106 -3.01 28.72 -5.27
CA ASP A 106 -1.69 28.22 -5.64
C ASP A 106 -1.37 28.49 -7.11
N ASP A 107 -0.08 28.51 -7.47
CA ASP A 107 0.38 28.81 -8.84
C ASP A 107 0.80 27.53 -9.58
N PRO A 108 0.10 27.16 -10.68
CA PRO A 108 0.48 26.00 -11.49
C PRO A 108 1.93 26.04 -11.99
N ALA A 109 2.50 27.22 -12.22
CA ALA A 109 3.87 27.35 -12.70
C ALA A 109 4.91 26.82 -11.69
N ALA A 110 4.60 26.83 -10.39
CA ALA A 110 5.46 26.32 -9.33
C ALA A 110 5.71 24.79 -9.43
N TYR A 111 4.86 24.06 -10.16
CA TYR A 111 4.95 22.60 -10.29
C TYR A 111 5.68 22.11 -11.55
N THR A 112 5.99 22.99 -12.49
CA THR A 112 6.58 22.62 -13.79
C THR A 112 7.92 21.89 -13.64
N ASP A 113 8.81 22.40 -12.82
CA ASP A 113 10.13 21.78 -12.59
C ASP A 113 10.00 20.43 -11.89
N ARG A 114 9.07 20.30 -10.94
CA ARG A 114 8.76 19.04 -10.25
C ARG A 114 8.21 18.00 -11.22
N CYS A 115 7.31 18.40 -12.13
CA CYS A 115 6.75 17.52 -13.15
C CYS A 115 7.82 16.92 -14.05
N SER A 116 8.85 17.68 -14.41
CA SER A 116 9.95 17.22 -15.27
C SER A 116 10.80 16.07 -14.66
N GLN A 117 10.74 15.89 -13.34
CA GLN A 117 11.51 14.86 -12.64
C GLN A 117 10.85 13.47 -12.71
N TYR A 118 9.55 13.40 -12.98
CA TYR A 118 8.83 12.12 -13.03
C TYR A 118 9.23 11.28 -14.27
N LEU A 119 8.94 9.99 -14.22
CA LEU A 119 9.17 9.08 -15.36
C LEU A 119 8.38 9.56 -16.58
N VAL A 120 7.10 9.89 -16.37
CA VAL A 120 6.26 10.54 -17.38
C VAL A 120 5.79 11.87 -16.79
N ALA A 121 6.23 12.98 -17.37
CA ALA A 121 5.86 14.30 -16.90
C ALA A 121 4.37 14.56 -17.14
N PRO A 122 3.59 14.91 -16.09
CA PRO A 122 2.22 15.36 -16.28
C PRO A 122 2.15 16.61 -17.18
N THR A 123 1.16 16.66 -18.03
CA THR A 123 0.91 17.80 -18.94
C THR A 123 0.02 18.81 -18.25
N GLN A 124 0.40 20.08 -18.27
CA GLN A 124 -0.40 21.17 -17.73
C GLN A 124 -1.66 21.38 -18.59
N LEU A 125 -2.77 21.61 -17.92
CA LEU A 125 -4.08 21.91 -18.50
C LEU A 125 -4.53 23.31 -18.09
N SER A 126 -5.24 23.97 -18.99
CA SER A 126 -6.13 25.08 -18.61
C SER A 126 -7.31 24.55 -17.78
N ILE A 127 -8.00 25.44 -17.08
CA ILE A 127 -9.21 25.07 -16.31
C ILE A 127 -10.28 24.49 -17.25
N ASP A 128 -10.45 25.05 -18.45
CA ASP A 128 -11.43 24.54 -19.40
C ASP A 128 -11.12 23.10 -19.84
N GLU A 129 -9.87 22.81 -20.19
CA GLU A 129 -9.43 21.45 -20.52
C GLU A 129 -9.60 20.47 -19.36
N ALA A 130 -9.35 20.91 -18.11
CA ALA A 130 -9.57 20.08 -16.94
C ALA A 130 -11.05 19.75 -16.72
N LEU A 131 -11.96 20.72 -16.95
CA LEU A 131 -13.41 20.53 -16.87
C LEU A 131 -13.96 19.68 -18.02
N ASP A 132 -13.33 19.72 -19.20
CA ASP A 132 -13.69 18.83 -20.30
C ASP A 132 -13.34 17.35 -19.99
N LEU A 133 -12.22 17.11 -19.29
CA LEU A 133 -11.83 15.79 -18.83
C LEU A 133 -12.71 15.31 -17.67
N GLU A 134 -12.88 16.16 -16.65
CA GLU A 134 -13.66 15.85 -15.43
C GLU A 134 -14.71 16.94 -15.16
N PRO A 135 -15.93 16.78 -15.71
CA PRO A 135 -16.99 17.79 -15.58
C PRO A 135 -17.50 18.02 -14.14
N MET A 136 -17.21 17.09 -13.21
CA MET A 136 -17.61 17.26 -11.80
C MET A 136 -16.73 18.26 -11.03
N LEU A 137 -15.62 18.72 -11.62
CA LEU A 137 -14.74 19.70 -10.98
C LEU A 137 -15.39 21.08 -10.83
N ASN A 138 -15.15 21.71 -9.70
CA ASN A 138 -15.55 23.11 -9.47
C ASN A 138 -14.50 24.06 -10.05
N ARG A 139 -14.89 24.80 -11.08
CA ARG A 139 -14.05 25.83 -11.71
C ARG A 139 -13.41 26.79 -10.71
N SER A 140 -14.17 27.21 -9.70
CA SER A 140 -13.73 28.22 -8.73
C SER A 140 -12.73 27.69 -7.69
N ALA A 141 -12.56 26.39 -7.63
CA ALA A 141 -11.60 25.74 -6.71
C ALA A 141 -10.21 25.57 -7.34
N LEU A 142 -10.00 25.99 -8.59
CA LEU A 142 -8.81 25.69 -9.37
C LEU A 142 -8.16 26.95 -9.92
N SER A 143 -6.84 27.05 -9.78
CA SER A 143 -5.99 27.97 -10.58
C SER A 143 -5.49 27.29 -11.87
N GLY A 144 -5.47 25.94 -11.92
CA GLY A 144 -5.04 25.13 -13.04
C GLY A 144 -5.09 23.64 -12.70
N ALA A 145 -4.60 22.82 -13.62
CA ALA A 145 -4.49 21.39 -13.40
C ALA A 145 -3.35 20.79 -14.23
N PHE A 146 -3.00 19.52 -13.93
CA PHE A 146 -2.15 18.70 -14.77
C PHE A 146 -2.84 17.35 -15.02
N THR A 147 -2.44 16.67 -16.10
CA THR A 147 -2.96 15.33 -16.42
C THR A 147 -1.86 14.38 -16.83
N THR A 148 -2.07 13.11 -16.55
CA THR A 148 -1.26 11.98 -17.06
C THR A 148 -2.12 10.72 -17.06
N LYS A 149 -1.67 9.67 -17.75
CA LYS A 149 -2.29 8.35 -17.63
C LYS A 149 -1.93 7.70 -16.29
N HIS A 150 -2.92 7.02 -15.69
CA HIS A 150 -2.82 6.41 -14.38
C HIS A 150 -3.53 5.06 -14.37
N GLY A 151 -2.86 4.04 -13.91
CA GLY A 151 -3.50 2.73 -13.73
C GLY A 151 -4.43 2.73 -12.52
N ASN A 152 -5.47 1.91 -12.58
CA ASN A 152 -6.37 1.68 -11.46
C ASN A 152 -6.81 0.22 -11.45
N VAL A 153 -6.90 -0.36 -10.27
CA VAL A 153 -7.46 -1.69 -10.01
C VAL A 153 -8.43 -1.61 -8.85
N LYS A 154 -9.34 -2.57 -8.74
CA LYS A 154 -10.07 -2.78 -7.49
C LYS A 154 -9.17 -3.57 -6.53
N PRO A 155 -8.75 -2.99 -5.38
CA PRO A 155 -7.76 -3.63 -4.51
C PRO A 155 -8.16 -5.01 -4.01
N GLU A 156 -9.43 -5.21 -3.72
CA GLU A 156 -9.99 -6.48 -3.26
C GLU A 156 -9.89 -7.56 -4.34
N GLU A 157 -10.16 -7.20 -5.60
CA GLU A 157 -10.06 -8.13 -6.73
C GLU A 157 -8.61 -8.49 -7.04
N LEU A 158 -7.69 -7.54 -6.90
CA LEU A 158 -6.25 -7.82 -7.06
C LEU A 158 -5.76 -8.84 -6.03
N ILE A 159 -6.12 -8.68 -4.74
CA ILE A 159 -5.79 -9.67 -3.71
C ILE A 159 -6.46 -11.02 -4.00
N ALA A 160 -7.73 -11.01 -4.41
CA ALA A 160 -8.44 -12.24 -4.76
C ALA A 160 -7.78 -12.97 -5.93
N GLY A 161 -7.33 -12.24 -6.95
CA GLY A 161 -6.57 -12.77 -8.08
C GLY A 161 -5.29 -13.46 -7.63
N TYR A 162 -4.43 -12.77 -6.86
CA TYR A 162 -3.22 -13.36 -6.30
C TYR A 162 -3.51 -14.59 -5.44
N ASN A 163 -4.47 -14.53 -4.54
CA ASN A 163 -4.83 -15.64 -3.66
C ASN A 163 -5.37 -16.85 -4.41
N ASN A 164 -6.15 -16.64 -5.47
CA ASN A 164 -6.66 -17.73 -6.30
C ASN A 164 -5.53 -18.39 -7.10
N ALA A 165 -4.65 -17.59 -7.71
CA ALA A 165 -3.48 -18.10 -8.43
C ALA A 165 -2.52 -18.84 -7.46
N PHE A 166 -2.25 -18.28 -6.28
CA PHE A 166 -1.46 -18.90 -5.23
C PHE A 166 -1.98 -20.29 -4.82
N LYS A 167 -3.30 -20.41 -4.59
CA LYS A 167 -3.92 -21.70 -4.27
C LYS A 167 -3.83 -22.73 -5.39
N ARG A 168 -3.95 -22.29 -6.66
CA ARG A 168 -3.76 -23.18 -7.83
C ARG A 168 -2.33 -23.73 -7.91
N LEU A 169 -1.34 -23.00 -7.41
CA LEU A 169 0.06 -23.44 -7.30
C LEU A 169 0.32 -24.35 -6.06
N GLY A 170 -0.72 -24.68 -5.28
CA GLY A 170 -0.59 -25.50 -4.08
C GLY A 170 -0.32 -24.71 -2.80
N GLY A 171 -0.37 -23.40 -2.83
CA GLY A 171 -0.21 -22.54 -1.65
C GLY A 171 -1.36 -22.69 -0.65
N ALA A 172 -1.03 -22.65 0.64
CA ALA A 172 -2.00 -22.77 1.73
C ALA A 172 -2.25 -21.41 2.40
N ILE A 173 -3.52 -21.12 2.77
CA ILE A 173 -3.89 -19.93 3.54
C ILE A 173 -4.49 -20.34 4.86
N ALA A 174 -3.93 -19.84 5.98
CA ALA A 174 -4.43 -20.03 7.32
C ALA A 174 -5.02 -18.75 7.89
N ILE A 175 -6.18 -18.85 8.55
CA ILE A 175 -6.74 -17.74 9.33
C ILE A 175 -6.31 -17.94 10.77
N ALA A 176 -5.30 -17.18 11.20
CA ALA A 176 -4.75 -17.22 12.54
C ALA A 176 -4.05 -15.90 12.88
N GLN A 177 -4.11 -15.53 14.15
CA GLN A 177 -3.37 -14.36 14.65
C GLN A 177 -1.97 -14.79 15.10
N VAL A 178 -0.94 -14.29 14.42
CA VAL A 178 0.45 -14.48 14.83
C VAL A 178 0.70 -13.72 16.14
N LYS A 179 1.30 -14.41 17.12
CA LYS A 179 1.64 -13.90 18.45
C LYS A 179 3.15 -13.79 18.67
N GLY A 180 3.96 -14.40 17.81
CA GLY A 180 5.40 -14.41 17.92
C GLY A 180 6.04 -15.49 17.06
N PHE A 181 7.31 -15.74 17.31
CA PHE A 181 8.13 -16.62 16.52
C PHE A 181 8.61 -17.82 17.31
N GLN A 182 8.69 -18.98 16.65
CA GLN A 182 9.34 -20.16 17.18
C GLN A 182 10.83 -20.15 16.79
N ARG A 183 11.71 -20.43 17.74
CA ARG A 183 13.16 -20.42 17.53
C ARG A 183 13.83 -21.71 18.04
N GLN A 184 14.92 -22.06 17.39
CA GLN A 184 15.87 -23.07 17.88
C GLN A 184 17.27 -22.43 17.82
N GLY A 185 17.78 -21.97 18.99
CA GLY A 185 18.92 -21.08 19.03
C GLY A 185 18.61 -19.73 18.33
N ASP A 186 19.53 -19.29 17.49
CA ASP A 186 19.37 -18.02 16.72
C ASP A 186 18.51 -18.16 15.45
N ARG A 187 18.14 -19.41 15.08
CA ARG A 187 17.38 -19.68 13.88
C ARG A 187 15.89 -19.71 14.15
N LEU A 188 15.10 -19.07 13.27
CA LEU A 188 13.66 -19.24 13.22
C LEU A 188 13.28 -20.62 12.66
N THR A 189 12.27 -21.23 13.25
CA THR A 189 11.72 -22.53 12.83
C THR A 189 10.21 -22.49 12.60
N GLY A 190 9.58 -21.32 12.75
CA GLY A 190 8.16 -21.13 12.52
C GLY A 190 7.57 -19.95 13.27
N ILE A 191 6.25 -19.95 13.39
CA ILE A 191 5.44 -18.94 14.06
C ILE A 191 4.54 -19.55 15.13
N LEU A 192 4.25 -18.76 16.16
CA LEU A 192 3.27 -19.04 17.21
C LEU A 192 2.00 -18.26 16.91
N THR A 193 0.86 -18.93 16.92
CA THR A 193 -0.45 -18.30 16.64
C THR A 193 -1.47 -18.67 17.73
N ASP A 194 -2.64 -18.03 17.68
CA ASP A 194 -3.80 -18.39 18.50
C ASP A 194 -4.44 -19.75 18.11
N GLN A 195 -4.06 -20.33 16.94
CA GLN A 195 -4.51 -21.62 16.45
C GLN A 195 -3.45 -22.73 16.61
N GLY A 196 -2.31 -22.43 17.22
CA GLY A 196 -1.18 -23.34 17.38
C GLY A 196 0.08 -22.87 16.66
N THR A 197 1.00 -23.78 16.44
CA THR A 197 2.31 -23.51 15.84
C THR A 197 2.36 -23.99 14.39
N PHE A 198 2.87 -23.15 13.50
CA PHE A 198 3.22 -23.55 12.14
C PHE A 198 4.72 -23.53 11.97
N SER A 199 5.26 -24.60 11.38
CA SER A 199 6.70 -24.79 11.15
C SER A 199 7.10 -24.36 9.75
N GLY A 200 8.20 -23.64 9.61
CA GLY A 200 8.75 -23.21 8.32
C GLY A 200 10.23 -22.89 8.39
N ALA A 201 10.94 -23.07 7.29
CA ALA A 201 12.36 -22.79 7.17
C ALA A 201 12.66 -21.29 7.21
N ASN A 202 11.74 -20.47 6.65
CA ASN A 202 11.81 -19.02 6.62
C ASN A 202 10.46 -18.40 6.97
N VAL A 203 10.49 -17.22 7.59
CA VAL A 203 9.32 -16.40 7.91
C VAL A 203 9.47 -15.03 7.26
N LEU A 204 8.46 -14.60 6.49
CA LEU A 204 8.40 -13.30 5.85
C LEU A 204 7.33 -12.43 6.52
N VAL A 205 7.73 -11.33 7.13
CA VAL A 205 6.83 -10.35 7.77
C VAL A 205 6.32 -9.39 6.70
N SER A 206 5.01 -9.44 6.40
CA SER A 206 4.32 -8.64 5.38
C SER A 206 2.98 -8.10 5.87
N ASN A 207 2.83 -7.91 7.19
CA ASN A 207 1.60 -7.49 7.84
C ASN A 207 1.43 -5.95 7.94
N GLY A 208 2.05 -5.21 7.01
CA GLY A 208 1.90 -3.76 6.86
C GLY A 208 2.31 -2.99 8.12
N ALA A 209 1.47 -2.07 8.57
CA ALA A 209 1.75 -1.19 9.70
C ALA A 209 2.08 -1.93 11.02
N LEU A 210 1.59 -3.14 11.18
CA LEU A 210 1.83 -3.93 12.39
C LEU A 210 3.15 -4.72 12.38
N ALA A 211 3.99 -4.55 11.35
CA ALA A 211 5.27 -5.25 11.27
C ALA A 211 6.24 -4.81 12.38
N ARG A 212 6.32 -3.48 12.65
CA ARG A 212 7.18 -2.94 13.69
C ARG A 212 6.82 -3.49 15.07
N SER A 213 5.56 -3.48 15.46
CA SER A 213 5.12 -3.98 16.77
C SER A 213 5.39 -5.48 16.93
N LEU A 214 5.05 -6.30 15.92
CA LEU A 214 5.30 -7.74 15.94
C LEU A 214 6.79 -8.07 16.12
N LEU A 215 7.67 -7.35 15.42
CA LEU A 215 9.12 -7.53 15.50
C LEU A 215 9.68 -7.00 16.81
N ARG A 216 9.25 -5.81 17.26
CA ARG A 216 9.63 -5.21 18.56
C ARG A 216 9.30 -6.11 19.73
N ASP A 217 8.11 -6.72 19.75
CA ASP A 217 7.71 -7.68 20.80
C ASP A 217 8.59 -8.93 20.84
N SER A 218 9.35 -9.15 19.77
CA SER A 218 10.35 -10.23 19.65
C SER A 218 11.80 -9.76 19.82
N GLY A 219 12.00 -8.51 20.26
CA GLY A 219 13.31 -7.90 20.47
C GLY A 219 14.04 -7.47 19.20
N ILE A 220 13.30 -7.26 18.10
CA ILE A 220 13.85 -6.88 16.79
C ILE A 220 13.36 -5.50 16.43
N HIS A 221 14.28 -4.58 16.17
CA HIS A 221 13.97 -3.22 15.73
C HIS A 221 14.02 -3.10 14.22
N ILE A 222 13.06 -2.34 13.66
CA ILE A 222 13.03 -1.90 12.26
C ILE A 222 12.55 -0.44 12.18
N SER A 223 13.14 0.34 11.28
CA SER A 223 12.72 1.74 11.04
C SER A 223 11.57 1.78 10.02
N GLN A 224 10.39 1.34 10.46
CA GLN A 224 9.13 1.42 9.73
C GLN A 224 8.09 2.15 10.55
N CYS A 225 7.37 3.07 9.94
CA CYS A 225 6.31 3.87 10.53
C CYS A 225 4.95 3.56 9.88
N PHE A 226 3.89 4.22 10.36
CA PHE A 226 2.58 4.16 9.72
C PHE A 226 1.83 5.48 9.88
N SER A 227 0.93 5.75 8.96
CA SER A 227 -0.07 6.82 9.10
C SER A 227 -1.47 6.22 9.24
N HIS A 228 -2.31 6.89 10.01
CA HIS A 228 -3.75 6.68 9.98
C HIS A 228 -4.28 7.40 8.75
N ALA A 229 -4.74 6.64 7.77
CA ALA A 229 -5.39 7.16 6.57
C ALA A 229 -6.90 7.04 6.73
N GLU A 230 -7.61 8.15 6.56
CA GLU A 230 -9.05 8.26 6.70
C GLU A 230 -9.67 8.60 5.36
N LEU A 231 -10.79 7.98 5.03
CA LEU A 231 -11.50 8.21 3.78
C LEU A 231 -13.00 7.95 3.95
N ILE A 232 -13.78 8.37 2.97
CA ILE A 232 -15.20 8.05 2.87
C ILE A 232 -15.40 7.10 1.69
N GLU A 233 -16.12 5.99 1.93
CA GLU A 233 -16.55 5.04 0.89
C GLU A 233 -18.07 5.12 0.73
N THR A 234 -18.55 5.27 -0.51
CA THR A 234 -19.97 5.31 -0.82
C THR A 234 -20.51 3.93 -1.18
N PRO A 235 -21.81 3.68 -1.07
CA PRO A 235 -22.45 2.61 -1.86
C PRO A 235 -22.30 2.91 -3.36
N PRO A 236 -22.65 1.97 -4.27
CA PRO A 236 -22.70 2.26 -5.70
C PRO A 236 -23.59 3.48 -6.00
N LEU A 237 -23.03 4.45 -6.74
CA LEU A 237 -23.71 5.69 -7.13
C LEU A 237 -23.83 5.77 -8.65
N GLU A 238 -24.86 6.50 -9.13
CA GLU A 238 -25.04 6.82 -10.55
C GLU A 238 -24.13 7.96 -11.04
N HIS A 239 -23.47 8.68 -10.11
CA HIS A 239 -22.45 9.68 -10.43
C HIS A 239 -21.35 9.03 -11.26
N GLN A 240 -20.80 9.76 -12.22
CA GLN A 240 -19.75 9.25 -13.08
C GLN A 240 -18.52 10.16 -13.05
N LEU A 241 -17.59 9.83 -12.16
CA LEU A 241 -16.22 10.33 -12.26
C LEU A 241 -15.57 9.71 -13.50
N ARG A 242 -15.16 10.56 -14.44
CA ARG A 242 -14.48 10.12 -15.68
C ARG A 242 -13.01 9.83 -15.46
N THR A 243 -12.44 10.48 -14.45
CA THR A 243 -11.00 10.46 -14.13
C THR A 243 -10.77 10.06 -12.68
N ILE A 244 -9.49 9.87 -12.33
CA ILE A 244 -9.07 9.94 -10.93
C ILE A 244 -8.74 11.40 -10.65
N VAL A 245 -9.22 11.95 -9.53
CA VAL A 245 -8.91 13.31 -9.09
C VAL A 245 -7.99 13.24 -7.88
N MET A 246 -6.88 13.98 -7.92
CA MET A 246 -5.94 14.12 -6.79
C MET A 246 -5.37 15.54 -6.77
N PRO A 247 -4.88 16.04 -5.62
CA PRO A 247 -4.19 17.32 -5.60
C PRO A 247 -2.81 17.19 -6.25
N MET A 248 -2.35 18.25 -6.94
CA MET A 248 -0.98 18.32 -7.45
C MET A 248 0.03 18.35 -6.29
N ASN A 249 -0.30 19.05 -5.22
CA ASN A 249 0.47 19.08 -3.98
C ASN A 249 0.02 17.97 -3.03
N ILE A 250 0.48 16.74 -3.24
CA ILE A 250 0.23 15.63 -2.32
C ILE A 250 1.06 15.81 -1.06
N GLN A 251 0.40 16.26 0.02
CA GLN A 251 1.05 16.59 1.30
C GLN A 251 1.47 15.34 2.08
N ARG A 252 0.79 14.20 1.86
CA ARG A 252 1.09 12.92 2.52
C ARG A 252 2.57 12.53 2.43
N PHE A 253 3.22 12.75 1.29
CA PHE A 253 4.63 12.40 1.13
C PHE A 253 5.59 13.25 1.98
N ALA A 254 5.25 14.51 2.22
CA ALA A 254 6.00 15.38 3.13
C ALA A 254 5.79 14.94 4.59
N LEU A 255 4.54 14.61 4.96
CA LEU A 255 4.21 14.05 6.27
C LEU A 255 5.02 12.76 6.53
N GLU A 256 5.02 11.80 5.59
CA GLU A 256 5.74 10.54 5.72
C GLU A 256 7.26 10.75 5.87
N ALA A 257 7.84 11.66 5.07
CA ALA A 257 9.27 11.97 5.14
C ALA A 257 9.66 12.57 6.49
N THR A 258 8.86 13.50 7.04
CA THR A 258 9.11 14.13 8.34
C THR A 258 8.87 13.15 9.49
N ALA A 259 7.76 12.43 9.45
CA ALA A 259 7.39 11.50 10.53
C ALA A 259 8.29 10.25 10.58
N GLY A 260 8.88 9.85 9.45
CA GLY A 260 9.79 8.71 9.35
C GLY A 260 11.28 9.10 9.37
N ALA A 261 11.60 10.35 9.72
CA ALA A 261 12.99 10.79 9.84
C ALA A 261 13.72 10.01 10.97
N PRO A 262 15.02 9.75 10.84
CA PRO A 262 15.76 9.02 11.88
C PRO A 262 15.64 9.61 13.29
N GLU A 263 15.47 10.92 13.39
CA GLU A 263 15.33 11.64 14.65
C GLU A 263 14.01 11.35 15.37
N THR A 264 12.99 10.94 14.64
CA THR A 264 11.66 10.60 15.17
C THR A 264 11.47 9.11 15.41
N ASP A 265 12.41 8.27 14.97
CA ASP A 265 12.26 6.81 14.95
C ASP A 265 11.93 6.22 16.32
N ALA A 266 12.57 6.73 17.39
CA ALA A 266 12.32 6.26 18.76
C ALA A 266 10.88 6.54 19.25
N LEU A 267 10.21 7.58 18.75
CA LEU A 267 8.83 7.90 19.14
C LEU A 267 7.86 6.79 18.71
N TRP A 268 8.17 6.06 17.65
CA TRP A 268 7.33 4.99 17.12
C TRP A 268 7.34 3.70 17.95
N ASP A 269 8.18 3.63 18.99
CA ASP A 269 8.19 2.53 19.96
C ASP A 269 7.34 2.83 21.20
N GLU A 270 6.77 4.03 21.30
CA GLU A 270 5.88 4.49 22.39
C GLU A 270 4.56 5.00 21.81
N ASP A 271 3.44 4.60 22.44
CA ASP A 271 2.11 5.06 22.04
C ASP A 271 1.84 6.50 22.53
N GLY A 272 0.95 7.22 21.83
CA GLY A 272 0.40 8.51 22.29
C GLY A 272 1.10 9.75 21.73
N HIS A 273 2.01 9.62 20.77
CA HIS A 273 2.62 10.76 20.09
C HIS A 273 1.89 11.12 18.80
N GLU A 274 1.68 12.41 18.56
CA GLU A 274 1.41 12.99 17.25
C GLU A 274 2.74 13.53 16.71
N VAL A 275 3.38 12.78 15.79
CA VAL A 275 4.75 13.05 15.32
C VAL A 275 4.79 14.31 14.45
N VAL A 276 3.78 14.49 13.59
CA VAL A 276 3.56 15.68 12.77
C VAL A 276 2.07 15.97 12.67
N PRO A 277 1.66 17.25 12.49
CA PRO A 277 0.26 17.61 12.33
C PRO A 277 -0.42 16.86 11.18
N PRO A 278 -1.73 16.61 11.25
CA PRO A 278 -2.48 15.94 10.19
C PRO A 278 -2.52 16.79 8.91
N ILE A 279 -2.65 16.11 7.78
CA ILE A 279 -2.86 16.74 6.47
C ILE A 279 -4.12 16.20 5.82
N LEU A 280 -4.68 17.00 4.89
CA LEU A 280 -5.80 16.60 4.05
C LEU A 280 -5.44 16.77 2.58
N ASP A 281 -5.43 15.66 1.85
CA ASP A 281 -5.26 15.60 0.40
C ASP A 281 -6.63 15.33 -0.25
N THR A 282 -7.16 16.28 -1.03
CA THR A 282 -8.45 16.11 -1.71
C THR A 282 -8.31 15.16 -2.91
N GLY A 283 -9.07 14.07 -2.92
CA GLY A 283 -9.01 13.12 -4.02
C GLY A 283 -10.26 12.26 -4.09
N ALA A 284 -10.53 11.71 -5.27
CA ALA A 284 -11.64 10.80 -5.49
C ALA A 284 -11.34 9.81 -6.62
N VAL A 285 -11.89 8.59 -6.48
CA VAL A 285 -11.87 7.55 -7.49
C VAL A 285 -13.19 6.82 -7.49
N GLN A 286 -13.73 6.49 -8.67
CA GLN A 286 -14.88 5.61 -8.82
C GLN A 286 -14.47 4.28 -9.41
N PHE A 287 -14.95 3.19 -8.78
CA PHE A 287 -14.73 1.82 -9.26
C PHE A 287 -15.82 1.39 -10.25
N LEU A 288 -15.59 0.27 -10.96
CA LEU A 288 -16.52 -0.24 -11.97
C LEU A 288 -17.89 -0.64 -11.41
N ASP A 289 -17.97 -0.96 -10.12
CA ASP A 289 -19.23 -1.25 -9.44
C ASP A 289 -20.01 0.00 -9.00
N GLY A 290 -19.49 1.19 -9.32
CA GLY A 290 -20.11 2.47 -8.97
C GLY A 290 -19.74 3.00 -7.60
N THR A 291 -19.03 2.24 -6.75
CA THR A 291 -18.55 2.75 -5.45
C THR A 291 -17.51 3.87 -5.66
N ILE A 292 -17.56 4.90 -4.83
CA ILE A 292 -16.58 6.01 -4.84
C ILE A 292 -15.83 5.98 -3.51
N ARG A 293 -14.50 6.14 -3.56
CA ARG A 293 -13.67 6.47 -2.40
C ARG A 293 -13.14 7.88 -2.57
N PHE A 294 -13.29 8.69 -1.53
CA PHE A 294 -12.82 10.08 -1.54
C PHE A 294 -12.33 10.51 -0.15
N GLY A 295 -11.57 11.57 -0.09
CA GLY A 295 -10.84 12.09 1.07
C GLY A 295 -9.47 12.52 0.56
N GLN A 296 -8.45 12.55 1.35
CA GLN A 296 -8.05 11.68 2.47
C GLN A 296 -7.42 12.53 3.58
N ILE A 297 -7.67 12.22 4.85
CA ILE A 297 -6.86 12.74 5.96
C ILE A 297 -5.78 11.72 6.30
N SER A 298 -4.55 12.20 6.51
CA SER A 298 -3.43 11.38 7.00
C SER A 298 -2.89 11.94 8.30
N ARG A 299 -2.73 11.07 9.32
CA ARG A 299 -2.20 11.42 10.65
C ARG A 299 -1.02 10.52 10.99
N ALA A 300 0.05 11.10 11.51
CA ALA A 300 1.21 10.36 12.03
C ALA A 300 1.08 10.22 13.56
N LEU A 301 0.20 9.29 13.98
CA LEU A 301 -0.03 8.93 15.39
C LEU A 301 0.64 7.58 15.67
N THR A 302 1.39 7.49 16.77
CA THR A 302 2.19 6.28 17.08
C THR A 302 1.37 5.14 17.68
N ASP A 303 0.20 5.43 18.26
CA ASP A 303 -0.74 4.42 18.75
C ASP A 303 -1.61 3.91 17.57
N PRO A 304 -1.52 2.62 17.19
CA PRO A 304 -2.35 2.06 16.11
C PRO A 304 -3.86 2.09 16.42
N ASP A 305 -4.23 2.16 17.71
CA ASP A 305 -5.61 2.22 18.19
C ASP A 305 -6.03 3.64 18.61
N ALA A 306 -5.25 4.68 18.25
CA ALA A 306 -5.52 6.07 18.58
C ALA A 306 -6.99 6.46 18.36
N VAL A 307 -7.55 7.19 19.30
CA VAL A 307 -8.93 7.69 19.20
C VAL A 307 -8.95 8.91 18.28
N ILE A 308 -9.74 8.83 17.21
CA ILE A 308 -9.94 9.91 16.24
C ILE A 308 -11.42 10.31 16.27
N ASP A 309 -11.70 11.61 16.23
CA ASP A 309 -13.06 12.12 16.06
C ASP A 309 -13.53 11.89 14.62
N ALA A 310 -14.19 10.77 14.39
CA ALA A 310 -14.66 10.35 13.08
C ALA A 310 -15.67 11.36 12.48
N ALA A 311 -16.52 11.98 13.31
CA ALA A 311 -17.53 12.93 12.84
C ALA A 311 -16.87 14.22 12.33
N GLN A 312 -15.88 14.74 13.05
CA GLN A 312 -15.12 15.91 12.61
C GLN A 312 -14.29 15.59 11.36
N SER A 313 -13.61 14.45 11.33
CA SER A 313 -12.84 14.03 10.17
C SER A 313 -13.69 13.85 8.92
N GLU A 314 -14.89 13.26 9.07
CA GLU A 314 -15.84 13.11 7.95
C GLU A 314 -16.30 14.48 7.45
N GLN A 315 -16.64 15.41 8.35
CA GLN A 315 -17.05 16.76 7.98
C GLN A 315 -15.94 17.52 7.24
N ASP A 316 -14.70 17.46 7.76
CA ASP A 316 -13.55 18.14 7.16
C ASP A 316 -13.29 17.60 5.73
N MET A 317 -13.34 16.27 5.55
CA MET A 317 -13.19 15.66 4.22
C MET A 317 -14.33 16.05 3.27
N ARG A 318 -15.59 16.06 3.74
CA ARG A 318 -16.73 16.46 2.91
C ARG A 318 -16.65 17.92 2.49
N ASP A 319 -16.22 18.80 3.37
CA ASP A 319 -16.06 20.21 3.06
C ASP A 319 -14.92 20.44 2.05
N ALA A 320 -13.75 19.81 2.27
CA ALA A 320 -12.60 19.98 1.38
C ALA A 320 -12.81 19.32 0.00
N VAL A 321 -13.27 18.07 -0.02
CA VAL A 321 -13.57 17.38 -1.30
C VAL A 321 -14.76 18.06 -2.01
N GLY A 322 -15.79 18.44 -1.27
CA GLY A 322 -16.96 19.13 -1.82
C GLY A 322 -16.64 20.52 -2.37
N TYR A 323 -15.56 21.17 -1.93
CA TYR A 323 -15.07 22.38 -2.57
C TYR A 323 -14.52 22.11 -3.98
N VAL A 324 -13.82 21.00 -4.18
CA VAL A 324 -13.23 20.59 -5.47
C VAL A 324 -14.25 19.84 -6.35
N LEU A 325 -15.05 18.95 -5.74
CA LEU A 325 -16.04 18.07 -6.38
C LEU A 325 -17.40 18.25 -5.68
N PRO A 326 -18.18 19.31 -5.99
CA PRO A 326 -19.38 19.68 -5.23
C PRO A 326 -20.43 18.58 -5.13
N GLU A 327 -20.56 17.76 -6.16
CA GLU A 327 -21.54 16.67 -6.19
C GLU A 327 -21.23 15.56 -5.17
N LEU A 328 -20.00 15.49 -4.65
CA LEU A 328 -19.61 14.48 -3.64
C LEU A 328 -19.81 14.96 -2.19
N LYS A 329 -20.13 16.25 -1.97
CA LYS A 329 -20.24 16.81 -0.63
C LYS A 329 -21.25 16.06 0.25
N ASP A 330 -22.45 15.85 -0.26
CA ASP A 330 -23.60 15.36 0.50
C ASP A 330 -24.00 13.91 0.13
N VAL A 331 -23.15 13.19 -0.64
CA VAL A 331 -23.45 11.81 -0.99
C VAL A 331 -23.41 10.91 0.25
N THR A 332 -24.28 9.91 0.27
CA THR A 332 -24.22 8.88 1.33
C THR A 332 -22.89 8.16 1.28
N GLY A 333 -22.26 7.98 2.42
CA GLY A 333 -20.99 7.27 2.54
C GLY A 333 -20.70 6.88 3.98
N THR A 334 -19.67 6.07 4.16
CA THR A 334 -19.21 5.62 5.47
C THR A 334 -17.75 6.04 5.63
N TRP A 335 -17.45 6.69 6.75
CA TRP A 335 -16.08 6.97 7.15
C TRP A 335 -15.33 5.69 7.50
N HIS A 336 -14.11 5.56 7.03
CA HIS A 336 -13.21 4.46 7.33
C HIS A 336 -11.82 4.98 7.70
N ARG A 337 -11.12 4.18 8.50
CA ARG A 337 -9.73 4.40 8.88
C ARG A 337 -8.91 3.13 8.66
N CYS A 338 -7.71 3.29 8.18
CA CYS A 338 -6.74 2.20 8.06
C CYS A 338 -5.33 2.70 8.39
N LEU A 339 -4.41 1.75 8.63
CA LEU A 339 -3.01 2.05 8.90
C LEU A 339 -2.18 1.77 7.64
N VAL A 340 -1.51 2.79 7.11
CA VAL A 340 -0.64 2.70 5.92
C VAL A 340 0.81 2.74 6.36
N SER A 341 1.56 1.66 6.12
CA SER A 341 2.99 1.60 6.45
C SER A 341 3.85 2.38 5.47
N PHE A 342 4.92 2.99 5.98
CA PHE A 342 5.92 3.68 5.19
C PHE A 342 7.29 3.65 5.87
N CYS A 343 8.35 4.04 5.13
CA CYS A 343 9.68 4.33 5.66
C CYS A 343 10.06 5.77 5.30
N GLY A 344 10.88 6.41 6.12
CA GLY A 344 11.25 7.83 5.96
C GLY A 344 11.95 8.14 4.63
N ASP A 345 12.71 7.20 4.08
CA ASP A 345 13.35 7.32 2.77
C ASP A 345 12.44 6.94 1.58
N ARG A 346 11.15 6.62 1.85
CA ARG A 346 10.10 6.27 0.88
C ARG A 346 10.37 4.98 0.08
N LEU A 347 11.32 4.16 0.51
CA LEU A 347 11.59 2.85 -0.08
C LEU A 347 11.12 1.74 0.87
N PRO A 348 10.58 0.62 0.35
CA PRO A 348 10.16 -0.49 1.20
C PRO A 348 11.35 -1.18 1.88
N LEU A 349 11.07 -1.92 2.95
CA LEU A 349 11.99 -2.86 3.58
C LEU A 349 11.82 -4.22 2.92
N ILE A 350 12.85 -4.72 2.25
CA ILE A 350 12.82 -6.01 1.57
C ILE A 350 14.12 -6.77 1.85
N GLY A 351 14.00 -8.00 2.37
CA GLY A 351 15.14 -8.88 2.56
C GLY A 351 15.25 -9.48 3.95
N PRO A 352 16.35 -10.17 4.24
CA PRO A 352 16.59 -10.80 5.53
C PRO A 352 16.81 -9.75 6.63
N ILE A 353 16.37 -10.08 7.84
CA ILE A 353 16.65 -9.29 9.04
C ILE A 353 17.97 -9.81 9.61
N PRO A 354 19.05 -9.01 9.63
CA PRO A 354 20.40 -9.50 9.90
C PRO A 354 20.58 -10.16 11.27
N SER A 355 19.78 -9.75 12.26
CA SER A 355 19.87 -10.27 13.64
C SER A 355 19.24 -11.66 13.86
N THR A 356 18.57 -12.23 12.84
CA THR A 356 17.79 -13.47 13.03
C THR A 356 17.78 -14.31 11.77
N ASP A 357 18.41 -15.47 11.79
CA ASP A 357 18.43 -16.41 10.66
C ASP A 357 17.03 -16.94 10.37
N GLY A 358 16.64 -16.94 9.09
CA GLY A 358 15.33 -17.36 8.61
C GLY A 358 14.21 -16.33 8.77
N LEU A 359 14.51 -15.09 9.24
CA LEU A 359 13.53 -14.01 9.31
C LEU A 359 13.76 -12.99 8.21
N HIS A 360 12.70 -12.68 7.49
CA HIS A 360 12.68 -11.69 6.40
C HIS A 360 11.56 -10.69 6.59
N ILE A 361 11.66 -9.55 5.90
CA ILE A 361 10.64 -8.52 5.82
C ILE A 361 10.32 -8.17 4.37
N PHE A 362 9.05 -7.85 4.10
CA PHE A 362 8.56 -7.33 2.83
C PHE A 362 7.42 -6.34 3.12
N SER A 363 7.77 -5.12 3.52
CA SER A 363 6.83 -4.14 4.09
C SER A 363 7.29 -2.70 3.91
N GLY A 364 6.56 -1.70 4.44
CA GLY A 364 6.97 -0.29 4.45
C GLY A 364 6.77 0.43 3.11
N PHE A 365 5.82 0.02 2.30
CA PHE A 365 5.56 0.61 0.98
C PHE A 365 4.72 1.88 1.09
N SER A 366 5.27 3.04 0.73
CA SER A 366 4.52 4.29 0.61
C SER A 366 3.59 4.33 -0.62
N ASN A 367 3.96 3.66 -1.71
CA ASN A 367 3.19 3.58 -2.95
C ASN A 367 3.23 2.16 -3.54
N PRO A 368 2.59 1.17 -2.87
CA PRO A 368 2.73 -0.24 -3.20
C PRO A 368 2.30 -0.56 -4.63
N PHE A 369 1.16 -0.03 -5.09
CA PHE A 369 0.62 -0.39 -6.40
C PHE A 369 1.57 -0.04 -7.55
N ALA A 370 2.38 1.03 -7.42
CA ALA A 370 3.28 1.47 -8.49
C ALA A 370 4.54 0.61 -8.65
N ILE A 371 4.91 -0.20 -7.66
CA ILE A 371 6.22 -0.90 -7.66
C ILE A 371 6.16 -2.36 -7.16
N LEU A 372 5.03 -2.80 -6.63
CA LEU A 372 4.94 -4.10 -5.97
C LEU A 372 5.08 -5.30 -6.91
N PRO A 373 4.38 -5.39 -8.06
CA PRO A 373 4.48 -6.58 -8.89
C PRO A 373 5.92 -6.92 -9.28
N PRO A 374 6.74 -5.98 -9.81
CA PRO A 374 8.14 -6.28 -10.11
C PRO A 374 8.98 -6.62 -8.88
N LEU A 375 8.71 -5.97 -7.72
CA LEU A 375 9.47 -6.26 -6.51
C LEU A 375 9.14 -7.64 -5.92
N ALA A 376 7.88 -8.07 -5.96
CA ALA A 376 7.49 -9.41 -5.50
C ALA A 376 8.15 -10.50 -6.35
N LYS A 377 8.14 -10.33 -7.68
CA LYS A 377 8.78 -11.24 -8.63
C LYS A 377 10.30 -11.31 -8.43
N ARG A 378 10.96 -10.14 -8.33
CA ARG A 378 12.41 -10.06 -8.06
C ARG A 378 12.79 -10.67 -6.73
N TYR A 379 12.00 -10.43 -5.68
CA TYR A 379 12.27 -11.01 -4.37
C TYR A 379 12.18 -12.54 -4.39
N ALA A 380 11.15 -13.09 -5.00
CA ALA A 380 10.97 -14.54 -5.10
C ALA A 380 12.12 -15.20 -5.90
N ALA A 381 12.57 -14.61 -7.01
CA ALA A 381 13.72 -15.06 -7.76
C ALA A 381 15.02 -14.97 -6.93
N HIS A 382 15.23 -13.83 -6.25
CA HIS A 382 16.40 -13.57 -5.40
C HIS A 382 16.60 -14.64 -4.31
N VAL A 383 15.53 -14.96 -3.59
CA VAL A 383 15.60 -15.99 -2.52
C VAL A 383 15.60 -17.41 -3.05
N SER A 384 15.29 -17.60 -4.34
CA SER A 384 15.37 -18.90 -5.03
C SER A 384 16.71 -19.16 -5.72
N GLY A 385 17.68 -18.25 -5.58
CA GLY A 385 19.05 -18.43 -6.07
C GLY A 385 19.45 -17.61 -7.28
N ASP A 386 18.64 -16.63 -7.70
CA ASP A 386 18.96 -15.64 -8.74
C ASP A 386 19.13 -14.25 -8.10
N PRO A 387 20.33 -13.87 -7.62
CA PRO A 387 20.57 -12.65 -6.88
C PRO A 387 20.19 -11.39 -7.66
N ASP A 388 19.48 -10.46 -7.00
CA ASP A 388 19.02 -9.19 -7.57
C ASP A 388 19.56 -8.01 -6.76
N ASP A 389 20.26 -7.07 -7.42
CA ASP A 389 20.87 -5.91 -6.80
C ASP A 389 19.83 -4.91 -6.29
N ILE A 390 18.62 -4.84 -6.89
CA ILE A 390 17.55 -3.98 -6.42
C ILE A 390 17.07 -4.47 -5.06
N ILE A 391 16.87 -5.77 -4.89
CA ILE A 391 16.48 -6.36 -3.59
C ILE A 391 17.55 -6.09 -2.53
N THR A 392 18.82 -6.26 -2.87
CA THR A 392 19.93 -5.97 -1.95
C THR A 392 19.93 -4.49 -1.47
N ARG A 393 19.61 -3.54 -2.37
CA ARG A 393 19.53 -2.11 -2.03
C ARG A 393 18.34 -1.74 -1.14
N LEU A 394 17.31 -2.58 -1.09
CA LEU A 394 16.12 -2.40 -0.27
C LEU A 394 16.21 -3.08 1.11
N SER A 395 17.40 -3.56 1.48
CA SER A 395 17.67 -4.18 2.77
C SER A 395 17.15 -3.35 3.96
N PRO A 396 16.59 -4.00 5.01
CA PRO A 396 16.09 -3.31 6.20
C PRO A 396 17.17 -2.59 7.01
N ASP A 397 18.46 -2.91 6.79
CA ASP A 397 19.59 -2.28 7.50
C ASP A 397 20.37 -1.25 6.65
N ARG A 398 19.80 -0.83 5.50
CA ARG A 398 20.43 0.16 4.60
C ARG A 398 20.75 1.48 5.30
N PRO A 399 21.82 2.19 4.90
CA PRO A 399 22.29 3.39 5.60
C PRO A 399 21.28 4.54 5.70
N SER A 400 20.39 4.69 4.70
CA SER A 400 19.39 5.78 4.66
C SER A 400 18.38 5.75 5.82
N LEU A 401 18.29 4.65 6.55
CA LEU A 401 17.40 4.49 7.71
C LEU A 401 18.11 4.68 9.05
N LYS A 402 19.39 4.96 9.06
CA LYS A 402 20.19 5.08 10.28
C LYS A 402 20.52 6.55 10.56
N LEU A 403 20.59 6.92 11.85
CA LEU A 403 21.22 8.16 12.28
C LEU A 403 22.69 8.13 11.84
N THR A 404 23.14 9.18 11.14
CA THR A 404 24.54 9.36 10.72
C THR A 404 25.43 9.79 11.87
#